data_df7fdd17b6970a70fb6815fa388e1ce7
#
_entry.id   df7fdd17b6970a70fb6815fa388e1ce7
#
_cell.length_a   1.000
_cell.length_b   1.000
_cell.length_c   1.000
_cell.angle_alpha   90.00
_cell.angle_beta   90.00
_cell.angle_gamma   90.00
#
_symmetry.space_group_name_H-M   'P 1'
#
loop_
_entity.id
_entity.type
_entity.pdbx_description
1 polymer ?
#
loop_
_entity_poly.entity_id
_entity_poly.type
_entity_poly.pdbx_seq_one_letter_code
_entity_poly.pdbx_strand_id
1 'polypeptide(L)'
;KQNLDVFADELVRTAEINGQVGSATNAKAADLREQTGLDPNISWSDTGKIQLGNEVEVTLTTTVNIGLFGEFASFPVTLTAKASGTSEVYWK
;
A
#
# COMPACT_ATOMS: atom_id res chain seq x y z
N LYS A 1 -4.38 11.22 -10.93
CA LYS A 1 -4.52 10.27 -10.97
C LYS A 1 -3.82 9.48 -10.06
N GLN A 2 -3.79 8.95 -9.39
CA GLN A 2 -3.26 8.28 -8.74
C GLN A 2 -3.10 7.52 -8.30
N ASN A 3 -2.92 7.34 -7.14
CA ASN A 3 -2.79 6.48 -7.45
C ASN A 3 -2.34 5.43 -6.53
N LEU A 4 -2.90 4.23 -6.75
CA LEU A 4 -2.63 3.08 -5.92
C LEU A 4 -1.15 2.72 -5.92
N ASP A 5 -0.50 2.90 -7.05
CA ASP A 5 0.94 2.60 -7.15
C ASP A 5 1.76 3.48 -6.22
N VAL A 6 1.44 4.76 -6.19
CA VAL A 6 2.16 5.67 -5.30
C VAL A 6 1.90 5.30 -3.84
N PHE A 7 0.65 4.93 -3.54
CA PHE A 7 0.28 4.49 -2.20
C PHE A 7 1.15 3.31 -1.78
N ALA A 8 1.26 2.30 -2.66
CA ALA A 8 2.06 1.12 -2.36
C ALA A 8 3.54 1.46 -2.19
N ASP A 9 4.08 2.31 -3.08
CA ASP A 9 5.48 2.71 -3.01
C ASP A 9 5.80 3.42 -1.70
N GLU A 10 4.92 4.32 -1.28
CA GLU A 10 5.15 5.05 -0.04
C GLU A 10 5.09 4.14 1.17
N LEU A 11 4.18 3.18 1.15
CA LEU A 11 4.09 2.24 2.26
C LEU A 11 5.33 1.38 2.37
N VAL A 12 5.80 0.85 1.23
CA VAL A 12 6.96 -0.04 1.28
C VAL A 12 8.22 0.75 1.65
N ARG A 13 8.31 2.00 1.20
CA ARG A 13 9.44 2.84 1.60
C ARG A 13 9.45 3.05 3.10
N THR A 14 8.29 3.28 3.69
CA THR A 14 8.20 3.45 5.14
C THR A 14 8.65 2.19 5.85
N ALA A 15 8.26 1.02 5.33
CA ALA A 15 8.69 -0.25 5.92
C ALA A 15 10.19 -0.43 5.79
N GLU A 16 10.77 -0.05 4.65
CA GLU A 16 12.23 -0.17 4.47
C GLU A 16 13.00 0.67 5.48
N ILE A 17 12.57 1.91 5.64
CA ILE A 17 13.28 2.84 6.50
C ILE A 17 13.16 2.44 7.96
N ASN A 18 11.99 1.95 8.35
CA ASN A 18 11.75 1.56 9.74
C ASN A 18 12.16 0.12 10.03
N GLY A 19 12.39 -0.67 8.99
CA GLY A 19 12.76 -2.07 9.16
C GLY A 19 11.65 -2.90 9.79
N GLN A 20 10.41 -2.46 9.66
CA GLN A 20 9.30 -3.21 10.22
C GLN A 20 7.98 -2.74 9.62
N VAL A 21 7.01 -3.63 9.68
CA VAL A 21 5.63 -3.32 9.33
C VAL A 21 4.85 -3.24 10.63
N GLY A 22 4.40 -2.06 10.97
CA GLY A 22 3.72 -1.86 12.26
C GLY A 22 3.16 -0.46 12.36
N SER A 23 3.35 0.18 13.51
CA SER A 23 2.70 1.46 13.76
C SER A 23 3.09 2.53 12.76
N ALA A 24 4.36 2.56 12.33
CA ALA A 24 4.81 3.57 11.38
C ALA A 24 4.14 3.38 10.02
N THR A 25 4.05 2.15 9.53
CA THR A 25 3.38 1.90 8.26
C THR A 25 1.88 2.12 8.37
N ASN A 26 1.31 1.82 9.52
CA ASN A 26 -0.12 2.08 9.73
C ASN A 26 -0.41 3.58 9.73
N ALA A 27 0.45 4.37 10.35
CA ALA A 27 0.28 5.81 10.36
C ALA A 27 0.44 6.39 8.96
N LYS A 28 1.40 5.86 8.20
CA LYS A 28 1.60 6.30 6.82
C LYS A 28 0.38 5.95 5.97
N ALA A 29 -0.19 4.77 6.19
CA ALA A 29 -1.38 4.37 5.46
C ALA A 29 -2.55 5.33 5.73
N ALA A 30 -2.72 5.73 6.97
CA ALA A 30 -3.79 6.68 7.30
C ALA A 30 -3.57 8.01 6.60
N ASP A 31 -2.32 8.49 6.57
CA ASP A 31 -1.97 9.71 5.86
C ASP A 31 -2.30 9.60 4.37
N LEU A 32 -1.91 8.49 3.77
CA LEU A 32 -2.11 8.30 2.34
C LEU A 32 -3.59 8.19 1.99
N ARG A 33 -4.38 7.56 2.85
CA ARG A 33 -5.82 7.51 2.63
C ARG A 33 -6.41 8.91 2.61
N GLU A 34 -5.93 9.76 3.50
CA GLU A 34 -6.41 11.12 3.56
C GLU A 34 -5.97 11.92 2.33
N GLN A 35 -4.72 11.76 1.92
CA GLN A 35 -4.18 12.51 0.80
C GLN A 35 -4.76 12.10 -0.54
N THR A 36 -4.99 10.82 -0.72
CA THR A 36 -5.42 10.30 -2.00
C THR A 36 -6.92 10.11 -2.12
N GLY A 37 -7.60 10.03 -0.99
CA GLY A 37 -9.02 9.70 -0.99
C GLY A 37 -9.30 8.24 -1.28
N LEU A 38 -8.27 7.41 -1.34
CA LEU A 38 -8.42 5.98 -1.56
C LEU A 38 -8.44 5.25 -0.23
N ASP A 39 -9.11 4.11 -0.21
CA ASP A 39 -9.21 3.30 1.00
C ASP A 39 -9.01 1.84 0.64
N PRO A 40 -7.81 1.49 0.19
CA PRO A 40 -7.57 0.12 -0.25
C PRO A 40 -7.38 -0.84 0.91
N ASN A 41 -7.64 -2.11 0.63
CA ASN A 41 -7.22 -3.17 1.54
C ASN A 41 -5.73 -3.36 1.40
N ILE A 42 -5.05 -3.46 2.52
CA ILE A 42 -3.59 -3.52 2.56
C ILE A 42 -3.19 -4.88 3.08
N SER A 43 -2.35 -5.56 2.33
CA SER A 43 -1.85 -6.88 2.72
C SER A 43 -0.33 -6.88 2.61
N TRP A 44 0.35 -7.33 3.65
CA TRP A 44 1.81 -7.40 3.68
C TRP A 44 2.26 -8.85 3.63
N SER A 45 3.38 -9.09 2.93
CA SER A 45 3.95 -10.43 2.90
C SER A 45 4.50 -10.84 4.26
N ASP A 46 5.01 -9.84 5.00
CA ASP A 46 5.53 -10.03 6.35
C ASP A 46 5.09 -8.88 7.22
N THR A 47 4.98 -9.13 8.51
CA THR A 47 4.66 -8.08 9.46
C THR A 47 5.67 -8.11 10.59
N GLY A 48 5.68 -7.02 11.36
CA GLY A 48 6.65 -6.90 12.45
C GLY A 48 8.01 -6.51 11.94
N LYS A 49 9.03 -6.90 12.65
CA LYS A 49 10.40 -6.55 12.32
C LYS A 49 10.90 -7.33 11.12
N ILE A 50 11.58 -6.63 10.23
CA ILE A 50 12.11 -7.22 9.01
C ILE A 50 13.61 -6.98 9.01
N GLN A 51 14.37 -8.08 8.97
CA GLN A 51 15.81 -8.00 9.07
C GLN A 51 16.41 -7.36 7.83
N LEU A 52 17.54 -6.70 8.01
CA LEU A 52 18.27 -6.06 6.92
C LEU A 52 18.45 -7.02 5.75
N GLY A 53 18.11 -6.54 4.58
CA GLY A 53 18.25 -7.30 3.35
C GLY A 53 17.09 -8.22 3.04
N ASN A 54 16.19 -8.44 3.99
CA ASN A 54 15.01 -9.25 3.71
C ASN A 54 13.99 -8.42 2.97
N GLU A 55 13.29 -9.06 2.07
CA GLU A 55 12.31 -8.41 1.22
C GLU A 55 10.96 -8.38 1.89
N VAL A 56 10.25 -7.28 1.66
CA VAL A 56 8.87 -7.14 2.10
C VAL A 56 8.05 -6.66 0.92
N GLU A 57 6.85 -7.18 0.79
CA GLU A 57 5.96 -6.79 -0.30
C GLU A 57 4.63 -6.34 0.30
N VAL A 58 4.07 -5.28 -0.29
CA VAL A 58 2.74 -4.83 0.07
C VAL A 58 1.83 -4.97 -1.14
N THR A 59 0.63 -5.44 -0.92
CA THR A 59 -0.39 -5.55 -1.96
C THR A 59 -1.59 -4.72 -1.55
N LEU A 60 -2.02 -3.85 -2.44
CA LEU A 60 -3.18 -3.00 -2.20
C LEU A 60 -4.28 -3.39 -3.16
N THR A 61 -5.48 -3.49 -2.66
CA THR A 61 -6.63 -3.84 -3.48
C THR A 61 -7.78 -2.92 -3.14
N THR A 62 -8.39 -2.33 -4.15
CA THR A 62 -9.54 -1.49 -3.95
C THR A 62 -10.51 -1.70 -5.10
N THR A 63 -11.79 -1.49 -4.82
CA THR A 63 -12.82 -1.61 -5.84
C THR A 63 -13.42 -0.23 -6.09
N VAL A 64 -13.46 0.16 -7.35
CA VAL A 64 -14.05 1.42 -7.73
C VAL A 64 -15.15 1.14 -8.76
N ASN A 65 -16.14 2.01 -8.79
CA ASN A 65 -17.20 1.92 -9.80
C ASN A 65 -16.85 2.85 -10.94
N ILE A 66 -16.82 2.30 -12.11
CA ILE A 66 -16.48 3.06 -13.29
C ILE A 66 -17.75 3.24 -14.13
N GLY A 67 -18.12 4.48 -14.37
CA GLY A 67 -19.25 4.78 -15.23
C GLY A 67 -18.81 4.82 -16.67
N LEU A 68 -19.48 4.05 -17.50
CA LEU A 68 -19.14 4.02 -18.93
C LEU A 68 -19.96 4.98 -19.73
N PHE A 69 -21.22 5.12 -19.39
CA PHE A 69 -22.13 5.99 -20.14
C PHE A 69 -22.83 6.91 -19.17
N GLY A 70 -22.04 7.70 -18.48
CA GLY A 70 -22.57 8.56 -17.46
C GLY A 70 -23.05 7.72 -16.29
N GLU A 71 -24.30 7.91 -15.94
CA GLU A 71 -24.85 7.25 -14.76
C GLU A 71 -25.56 5.96 -15.07
N PHE A 72 -25.67 5.62 -16.33
CA PHE A 72 -26.48 4.48 -16.69
C PHE A 72 -25.76 3.16 -16.61
N ALA A 73 -24.45 3.19 -16.79
CA ALA A 73 -23.71 1.96 -16.81
C ALA A 73 -22.46 2.13 -15.97
N SER A 74 -22.49 1.60 -14.78
CA SER A 74 -21.29 1.57 -13.94
C SER A 74 -21.14 0.16 -13.41
N PHE A 75 -19.91 -0.26 -13.27
CA PHE A 75 -19.66 -1.58 -12.70
C PHE A 75 -18.40 -1.51 -11.86
N PRO A 76 -18.30 -2.44 -10.91
CA PRO A 76 -17.13 -2.45 -10.03
C PRO A 76 -15.91 -3.00 -10.76
N VAL A 77 -14.81 -2.30 -10.60
CA VAL A 77 -13.53 -2.75 -11.13
C VAL A 77 -12.56 -2.83 -9.96
N THR A 78 -11.91 -3.98 -9.84
CA THR A 78 -10.93 -4.17 -8.77
C THR A 78 -9.56 -3.74 -9.28
N LEU A 79 -8.95 -2.83 -8.54
CA LEU A 79 -7.61 -2.35 -8.85
C LEU A 79 -6.65 -2.94 -7.84
N THR A 80 -5.49 -3.37 -8.32
CA THR A 80 -4.48 -3.97 -7.47
C THR A 80 -3.14 -3.32 -7.77
N ALA A 81 -2.42 -2.99 -6.72
CA ALA A 81 -1.06 -2.46 -6.85
C ALA A 81 -0.17 -3.20 -5.87
N LYS A 82 1.05 -3.44 -6.29
CA LYS A 82 2.03 -4.12 -5.46
C LYS A 82 3.33 -3.34 -5.49
N ALA A 83 4.02 -3.37 -4.38
CA ALA A 83 5.36 -2.80 -4.29
C ALA A 83 6.18 -3.67 -3.37
N SER A 84 7.46 -3.74 -3.63
CA SER A 84 8.36 -4.52 -2.80
C SER A 84 9.64 -3.74 -2.54
N GLY A 85 10.29 -4.09 -1.45
CA GLY A 85 11.54 -3.45 -1.09
C GLY A 85 12.25 -4.30 -0.06
N THR A 86 13.42 -3.84 0.37
CA THR A 86 14.22 -4.56 1.35
C THR A 86 14.40 -3.68 2.57
N SER A 87 14.44 -4.33 3.73
CA SER A 87 14.67 -3.62 4.98
C SER A 87 16.07 -3.02 5.00
N GLU A 88 16.16 -1.79 5.51
CA GLU A 88 17.43 -1.10 5.66
C GLU A 88 17.91 -1.09 7.11
N VAL A 89 17.23 -1.82 7.98
CA VAL A 89 17.52 -1.82 9.39
C VAL A 89 17.97 -3.19 9.83
N TYR A 90 19.09 -3.22 10.56
CA TYR A 90 19.59 -4.47 11.13
C TYR A 90 19.05 -4.63 12.56
N TRP A 91 18.34 -5.71 12.77
CA TRP A 91 17.78 -6.01 14.08
C TRP A 91 18.64 -7.07 14.76
N LYS A 92 18.95 -6.85 16.00
CA LYS A 92 19.71 -7.82 16.76
C LYS A 92 18.80 -8.76 17.50
#